data_4f075a7816d74aabc8e4793cdb2e6547
#
_entry.id   4f075a7816d74aabc8e4793cdb2e6547
#
_cell.length_a   1.000
_cell.length_b   1.000
_cell.length_c   1.000
_cell.angle_alpha   90.00
_cell.angle_beta   90.00
_cell.angle_gamma   90.00
#
_symmetry.space_group_name_H-M   'P 1'
#
loop_
_entity.id
_entity.type
_entity.pdbx_description
1 polymer ?
#
loop_
_entity_poly.entity_id
_entity_poly.type
_entity_poly.pdbx_seq_one_letter_code
_entity_poly.pdbx_strand_id
1 'polypeptide(L)'
;ADRSSAFNPKSAIENPKSIPISALFFTIMISANNIALAYGKRVLFDEVNISFTKGNCYGIIGANGAGKSTFLKIISGEIEPNKGTIDITPGERMAVLNQNQFAFDDTTVLNTVMMGHKKMWKIMQEKDALYAKEDFSEADGIKAGDLEHDFGEMGGYTAESDAATLLS
;
A
#
# COMPACT_ATOMS: atom_id res chain seq x y z
N ALA A 1 47.89 11.25 -55.58
CA ALA A 1 46.73 11.75 -54.88
C ALA A 1 46.35 10.76 -53.79
N ASP A 2 46.94 11.00 -52.65
CA ASP A 2 46.82 10.21 -51.45
C ASP A 2 45.59 10.71 -50.63
N ARG A 3 44.68 9.81 -50.29
CA ARG A 3 43.60 10.05 -49.35
C ARG A 3 43.65 9.00 -48.25
N SER A 4 44.59 9.17 -47.35
CA SER A 4 44.53 8.51 -46.05
C SER A 4 43.58 9.28 -45.13
N SER A 5 42.29 8.91 -45.06
CA SER A 5 41.41 9.39 -44.04
C SER A 5 41.63 8.60 -42.74
N ALA A 6 42.34 9.18 -41.81
CA ALA A 6 42.56 8.63 -40.49
C ALA A 6 41.22 8.47 -39.76
N PHE A 7 40.90 7.22 -39.45
CA PHE A 7 39.85 6.83 -38.53
C PHE A 7 40.26 7.29 -37.10
N ASN A 8 39.54 8.23 -36.52
CA ASN A 8 39.75 8.70 -35.15
C ASN A 8 38.87 7.93 -34.19
N PRO A 9 39.41 6.98 -33.39
CA PRO A 9 38.61 6.23 -32.40
C PRO A 9 38.60 6.97 -31.06
N LYS A 10 38.00 8.15 -31.02
CA LYS A 10 37.65 8.85 -29.78
C LYS A 10 36.17 9.25 -29.81
N SER A 11 35.28 8.31 -30.08
CA SER A 11 33.95 8.42 -29.54
C SER A 11 34.05 8.08 -28.05
N ALA A 12 34.04 9.12 -27.23
CA ALA A 12 33.95 9.01 -25.79
C ALA A 12 32.76 8.13 -25.47
N ILE A 13 33.03 6.98 -24.85
CA ILE A 13 32.03 6.26 -24.09
C ILE A 13 31.70 7.22 -22.95
N GLU A 14 30.62 7.98 -23.09
CA GLU A 14 30.04 8.69 -21.94
C GLU A 14 29.71 7.63 -20.89
N ASN A 15 30.49 7.61 -19.82
CA ASN A 15 30.18 6.86 -18.63
C ASN A 15 28.72 7.19 -18.23
N PRO A 16 27.82 6.21 -18.10
CA PRO A 16 26.48 6.49 -17.63
C PRO A 16 26.63 7.25 -16.32
N LYS A 17 26.11 8.46 -16.27
CA LYS A 17 26.16 9.33 -15.08
C LYS A 17 25.76 8.46 -13.90
N SER A 18 26.69 8.27 -12.97
CA SER A 18 26.44 7.52 -11.74
C SER A 18 25.21 8.14 -11.10
N ILE A 19 24.09 7.39 -11.07
CA ILE A 19 22.88 7.80 -10.39
C ILE A 19 23.28 7.99 -8.92
N PRO A 20 23.15 9.17 -8.35
CA PRO A 20 23.54 9.38 -6.96
C PRO A 20 22.72 8.44 -6.09
N ILE A 21 23.36 7.81 -5.10
CA ILE A 21 22.74 6.84 -4.18
C ILE A 21 21.46 7.44 -3.55
N SER A 22 21.41 8.75 -3.32
CA SER A 22 20.21 9.46 -2.88
C SER A 22 19.03 9.41 -3.87
N ALA A 23 19.28 9.34 -5.18
CA ALA A 23 18.21 9.21 -6.18
C ALA A 23 17.65 7.77 -6.25
N LEU A 24 18.45 6.76 -5.86
CA LEU A 24 17.98 5.38 -5.76
C LEU A 24 16.97 5.21 -4.61
N PHE A 25 17.15 5.93 -3.51
CA PHE A 25 16.23 5.89 -2.37
C PHE A 25 14.84 6.44 -2.70
N PHE A 26 14.72 7.39 -3.62
CA PHE A 26 13.42 7.96 -4.03
C PHE A 26 12.60 7.05 -4.97
N THR A 27 13.16 5.96 -5.48
CA THR A 27 12.47 5.05 -6.38
C THR A 27 11.98 3.77 -5.70
N ILE A 28 12.50 3.45 -4.51
CA ILE A 28 12.06 2.27 -3.73
C ILE A 28 10.78 2.64 -2.99
N MET A 29 9.71 1.89 -3.24
CA MET A 29 8.42 2.06 -2.58
C MET A 29 8.29 1.14 -1.36
N ILE A 30 8.68 -0.12 -1.53
CA ILE A 30 8.64 -1.15 -0.49
C ILE A 30 9.95 -1.92 -0.54
N SER A 31 10.57 -2.15 0.60
CA SER A 31 11.71 -3.07 0.73
C SER A 31 11.44 -4.13 1.79
N ALA A 32 11.71 -5.37 1.43
CA ALA A 32 11.74 -6.50 2.33
C ALA A 32 13.19 -6.85 2.61
N ASN A 33 13.61 -6.78 3.87
CA ASN A 33 14.99 -6.95 4.28
C ASN A 33 15.12 -8.16 5.21
N ASN A 34 15.88 -9.16 4.76
CA ASN A 34 16.20 -10.37 5.51
C ASN A 34 14.97 -11.10 6.07
N ILE A 35 13.89 -11.17 5.25
CA ILE A 35 12.65 -11.81 5.67
C ILE A 35 12.82 -13.31 5.76
N ALA A 36 12.49 -13.87 6.92
CA ALA A 36 12.40 -15.31 7.15
C ALA A 36 11.06 -15.65 7.79
N LEU A 37 10.46 -16.76 7.35
CA LEU A 37 9.25 -17.32 7.96
C LEU A 37 9.29 -18.85 7.95
N ALA A 38 8.98 -19.43 9.10
CA ALA A 38 8.81 -20.86 9.27
C ALA A 38 7.56 -21.16 10.11
N TYR A 39 6.87 -22.23 9.79
CA TYR A 39 5.80 -22.81 10.59
C TYR A 39 6.28 -24.12 11.22
N GLY A 40 6.63 -24.06 12.49
CA GLY A 40 7.25 -25.17 13.20
C GLY A 40 8.59 -25.55 12.56
N LYS A 41 8.70 -26.78 12.05
CA LYS A 41 9.93 -27.28 11.37
C LYS A 41 9.98 -26.94 9.87
N ARG A 42 8.89 -26.42 9.30
CA ARG A 42 8.81 -26.11 7.88
C ARG A 42 9.20 -24.66 7.63
N VAL A 43 10.39 -24.45 7.07
CA VAL A 43 10.82 -23.15 6.56
C VAL A 43 10.12 -22.90 5.24
N LEU A 44 9.42 -21.76 5.11
CA LEU A 44 8.81 -21.31 3.86
C LEU A 44 9.81 -20.51 3.03
N PHE A 45 10.49 -19.58 3.67
CA PHE A 45 11.57 -18.79 3.09
C PHE A 45 12.51 -18.29 4.18
N ASP A 46 13.74 -18.02 3.80
CA ASP A 46 14.81 -17.54 4.67
C ASP A 46 15.66 -16.52 3.89
N GLU A 47 16.12 -15.49 4.58
CA GLU A 47 16.98 -14.43 4.05
C GLU A 47 16.48 -13.76 2.76
N VAL A 48 15.17 -13.58 2.60
CA VAL A 48 14.61 -12.92 1.42
C VAL A 48 14.86 -11.42 1.48
N ASN A 49 15.54 -10.91 0.45
CA ASN A 49 15.80 -9.49 0.26
C ASN A 49 15.27 -9.07 -1.10
N ILE A 50 14.29 -8.15 -1.13
CA ILE A 50 13.70 -7.65 -2.35
C ILE A 50 13.26 -6.20 -2.19
N SER A 51 13.44 -5.39 -3.25
CA SER A 51 12.97 -4.02 -3.30
C SER A 51 12.00 -3.85 -4.46
N PHE A 52 10.87 -3.22 -4.19
CA PHE A 52 9.86 -2.87 -5.17
C PHE A 52 10.01 -1.38 -5.52
N THR A 53 10.16 -1.08 -6.80
CA THR A 53 10.37 0.27 -7.28
C THR A 53 9.16 0.79 -8.05
N LYS A 54 8.99 2.09 -8.06
CA LYS A 54 7.87 2.77 -8.71
C LYS A 54 7.82 2.48 -10.21
N GLY A 55 6.61 2.31 -10.74
CA GLY A 55 6.37 2.12 -12.17
C GLY A 55 6.63 0.70 -12.69
N ASN A 56 7.04 -0.25 -11.84
CA ASN A 56 7.25 -1.63 -12.22
C ASN A 56 6.12 -2.54 -11.73
N CYS A 57 5.89 -3.62 -12.49
CA CYS A 57 4.99 -4.70 -12.10
C CYS A 57 5.82 -5.94 -11.73
N TYR A 58 5.55 -6.53 -10.58
CA TYR A 58 6.29 -7.68 -10.05
C TYR A 58 5.38 -8.90 -9.96
N GLY A 59 5.80 -10.02 -10.54
CA GLY A 59 5.09 -11.29 -10.46
C GLY A 59 5.80 -12.28 -9.52
N ILE A 60 5.05 -12.84 -8.56
CA ILE A 60 5.56 -13.91 -7.68
C ILE A 60 5.14 -15.26 -8.26
N ILE A 61 6.11 -16.06 -8.68
CA ILE A 61 5.90 -17.36 -9.32
C ILE A 61 6.43 -18.47 -8.42
N GLY A 62 5.77 -19.62 -8.42
CA GLY A 62 6.19 -20.80 -7.66
C GLY A 62 5.06 -21.82 -7.51
N ALA A 63 5.38 -23.01 -7.04
CA ALA A 63 4.44 -24.10 -6.82
C ALA A 63 3.36 -23.74 -5.78
N ASN A 64 2.26 -24.51 -5.79
CA ASN A 64 1.24 -24.38 -4.73
C ASN A 64 1.84 -24.77 -3.37
N GLY A 65 1.54 -23.94 -2.35
CA GLY A 65 2.12 -24.13 -1.02
C GLY A 65 3.55 -23.59 -0.84
N ALA A 66 4.15 -22.95 -1.86
CA ALA A 66 5.49 -22.34 -1.76
C ALA A 66 5.56 -21.06 -0.91
N GLY A 67 4.44 -20.57 -0.36
CA GLY A 67 4.41 -19.38 0.50
C GLY A 67 4.12 -18.08 -0.23
N LYS A 68 3.76 -18.08 -1.52
CA LYS A 68 3.47 -16.85 -2.30
C LYS A 68 2.49 -15.91 -1.62
N SER A 69 1.30 -16.42 -1.26
CA SER A 69 0.26 -15.64 -0.58
C SER A 69 0.70 -15.23 0.84
N THR A 70 1.50 -16.07 1.50
CA THR A 70 2.05 -15.76 2.82
C THR A 70 3.06 -14.61 2.74
N PHE A 71 3.88 -14.58 1.70
CA PHE A 71 4.81 -13.46 1.47
C PHE A 71 4.06 -12.15 1.21
N LEU A 72 2.99 -12.18 0.41
CA LEU A 72 2.12 -11.00 0.21
C LEU A 72 1.49 -10.53 1.51
N LYS A 73 1.07 -11.44 2.38
CA LYS A 73 0.53 -11.10 3.71
C LYS A 73 1.57 -10.50 4.65
N ILE A 74 2.85 -10.86 4.51
CA ILE A 74 3.94 -10.19 5.25
C ILE A 74 4.14 -8.78 4.72
N ILE A 75 4.18 -8.60 3.39
CA ILE A 75 4.31 -7.27 2.79
C ILE A 75 3.14 -6.37 3.21
N SER A 76 1.91 -6.90 3.28
CA SER A 76 0.73 -6.15 3.70
C SER A 76 0.65 -5.87 5.21
N GLY A 77 1.53 -6.48 6.00
CA GLY A 77 1.51 -6.38 7.46
C GLY A 77 0.43 -7.22 8.15
N GLU A 78 -0.23 -8.15 7.42
CA GLU A 78 -1.20 -9.09 8.01
C GLU A 78 -0.52 -10.19 8.83
N ILE A 79 0.72 -10.53 8.51
CA ILE A 79 1.52 -11.55 9.20
C ILE A 79 2.90 -10.96 9.48
N GLU A 80 3.36 -11.09 10.72
CA GLU A 80 4.73 -10.74 11.09
C GLU A 80 5.70 -11.86 10.70
N PRO A 81 6.84 -11.54 10.08
CA PRO A 81 7.88 -12.52 9.79
C PRO A 81 8.60 -12.95 11.07
N ASN A 82 9.23 -14.13 11.08
CA ASN A 82 10.08 -14.55 12.20
C ASN A 82 11.36 -13.71 12.31
N LYS A 83 11.88 -13.22 11.16
CA LYS A 83 13.02 -12.31 11.06
C LYS A 83 12.81 -11.33 9.92
N GLY A 84 13.54 -10.21 10.00
CA GLY A 84 13.57 -9.19 8.97
C GLY A 84 12.52 -8.10 9.16
N THR A 85 12.51 -7.14 8.25
CA THR A 85 11.62 -5.97 8.26
C THR A 85 11.05 -5.69 6.89
N ILE A 86 9.86 -5.11 6.88
CA ILE A 86 9.27 -4.50 5.68
C ILE A 86 9.29 -2.99 5.90
N ASP A 87 9.96 -2.28 5.01
CA ASP A 87 10.03 -0.83 5.04
C ASP A 87 9.24 -0.27 3.85
N ILE A 88 8.29 0.62 4.16
CA ILE A 88 7.49 1.34 3.16
C ILE A 88 7.91 2.80 3.20
N THR A 89 8.20 3.35 2.02
CA THR A 89 8.61 4.76 1.92
C THR A 89 7.49 5.67 2.47
N PRO A 90 7.82 6.64 3.34
CA PRO A 90 6.85 7.57 3.89
C PRO A 90 6.05 8.28 2.79
N GLY A 91 4.73 8.35 2.98
CA GLY A 91 3.80 8.97 2.01
C GLY A 91 3.27 8.03 0.92
N GLU A 92 3.80 6.82 0.78
CA GLU A 92 3.24 5.84 -0.14
C GLU A 92 2.01 5.14 0.48
N ARG A 93 0.98 4.93 -0.35
CA ARG A 93 -0.23 4.22 0.06
C ARG A 93 -0.20 2.80 -0.48
N MET A 94 -0.43 1.83 0.39
CA MET A 94 -0.54 0.43 0.02
C MET A 94 -1.98 -0.04 0.10
N ALA A 95 -2.43 -0.75 -0.92
CA ALA A 95 -3.72 -1.43 -0.94
C ALA A 95 -3.52 -2.89 -1.34
N VAL A 96 -4.33 -3.77 -0.78
CA VAL A 96 -4.29 -5.21 -1.04
C VAL A 96 -5.64 -5.66 -1.57
N LEU A 97 -5.63 -6.28 -2.75
CA LEU A 97 -6.83 -6.94 -3.28
C LEU A 97 -6.88 -8.36 -2.72
N ASN A 98 -7.83 -8.61 -1.84
CA ASN A 98 -8.07 -9.92 -1.24
C ASN A 98 -8.84 -10.84 -2.20
N GLN A 99 -8.57 -12.14 -2.11
CA GLN A 99 -9.25 -13.17 -2.91
C GLN A 99 -10.66 -13.52 -2.41
N ASN A 100 -11.06 -13.02 -1.23
CA ASN A 100 -12.38 -13.26 -0.67
C ASN A 100 -13.41 -12.36 -1.37
N GLN A 101 -14.06 -12.89 -2.39
CA GLN A 101 -15.10 -12.19 -3.15
C GLN A 101 -16.41 -11.99 -2.37
N PHE A 102 -16.61 -12.70 -1.26
CA PHE A 102 -17.81 -12.62 -0.42
C PHE A 102 -17.62 -11.73 0.82
N ALA A 103 -16.47 -11.06 0.96
CA ALA A 103 -16.16 -10.26 2.15
C ALA A 103 -17.12 -9.07 2.35
N PHE A 104 -17.85 -8.67 1.32
CA PHE A 104 -18.70 -7.47 1.30
C PHE A 104 -20.12 -7.75 0.83
N ASP A 105 -20.57 -9.02 0.83
CA ASP A 105 -21.91 -9.40 0.33
C ASP A 105 -23.04 -8.71 1.09
N ASP A 106 -22.85 -8.40 2.37
CA ASP A 106 -23.82 -7.70 3.22
C ASP A 106 -23.72 -6.16 3.12
N THR A 107 -22.87 -5.64 2.22
CA THR A 107 -22.58 -4.21 2.10
C THR A 107 -22.88 -3.72 0.69
N THR A 108 -23.48 -2.54 0.56
CA THR A 108 -23.69 -1.93 -0.77
C THR A 108 -22.36 -1.64 -1.46
N VAL A 109 -22.34 -1.66 -2.80
CA VAL A 109 -21.13 -1.34 -3.59
C VAL A 109 -20.59 0.04 -3.22
N LEU A 110 -21.46 1.02 -3.04
CA LEU A 110 -21.11 2.38 -2.63
C LEU A 110 -20.38 2.39 -1.28
N ASN A 111 -20.97 1.74 -0.27
CA ASN A 111 -20.36 1.63 1.06
C ASN A 111 -19.02 0.88 1.00
N THR A 112 -18.91 -0.16 0.17
CA THR A 112 -17.65 -0.90 -0.01
C THR A 112 -16.53 0.02 -0.53
N VAL A 113 -16.84 0.93 -1.46
CA VAL A 113 -15.87 1.93 -1.92
C VAL A 113 -15.50 2.89 -0.79
N MET A 114 -16.49 3.38 -0.04
CA MET A 114 -16.26 4.29 1.10
C MET A 114 -15.44 3.65 2.22
N MET A 115 -15.60 2.35 2.48
CA MET A 115 -14.80 1.57 3.43
C MET A 115 -13.31 1.53 3.07
N GLY A 116 -12.94 1.81 1.82
CA GLY A 116 -11.55 1.99 1.39
C GLY A 116 -10.84 3.12 2.15
N HIS A 117 -11.57 4.14 2.60
CA HIS A 117 -11.05 5.18 3.49
C HIS A 117 -11.31 4.83 4.95
N LYS A 118 -10.57 3.87 5.48
CA LYS A 118 -10.80 3.24 6.81
C LYS A 118 -11.04 4.24 7.95
N LYS A 119 -10.27 5.34 8.02
CA LYS A 119 -10.40 6.33 9.08
C LYS A 119 -11.72 7.09 8.98
N MET A 120 -12.08 7.58 7.80
CA MET A 120 -13.33 8.28 7.55
C MET A 120 -14.54 7.37 7.81
N TRP A 121 -14.50 6.13 7.31
CA TRP A 121 -15.54 5.13 7.53
C TRP A 121 -15.79 4.86 9.01
N LYS A 122 -14.71 4.73 9.81
CA LYS A 122 -14.81 4.54 11.24
C LYS A 122 -15.48 5.75 11.93
N ILE A 123 -15.09 6.95 11.57
CA ILE A 123 -15.71 8.19 12.11
C ILE A 123 -17.18 8.26 11.73
N MET A 124 -17.55 7.91 10.51
CA MET A 124 -18.95 7.87 10.06
C MET A 124 -19.76 6.89 10.93
N GLN A 125 -19.27 5.68 11.15
CA GLN A 125 -19.94 4.70 12.03
C GLN A 125 -20.03 5.17 13.48
N GLU A 126 -18.99 5.82 14.01
CA GLU A 126 -19.02 6.37 15.37
C GLU A 126 -20.03 7.50 15.51
N LYS A 127 -20.15 8.36 14.49
CA LYS A 127 -21.17 9.42 14.43
C LYS A 127 -22.57 8.81 14.41
N ASP A 128 -22.83 7.86 13.50
CA ASP A 128 -24.14 7.22 13.38
C ASP A 128 -24.55 6.53 14.69
N ALA A 129 -23.63 5.82 15.32
CA ALA A 129 -23.86 5.18 16.61
C ALA A 129 -24.11 6.20 17.74
N LEU A 130 -23.45 7.35 17.71
CA LEU A 130 -23.60 8.41 18.69
C LEU A 130 -24.96 9.08 18.56
N TYR A 131 -25.37 9.41 17.34
CA TYR A 131 -26.68 10.03 17.09
C TYR A 131 -27.88 9.08 17.26
N ALA A 132 -27.63 7.77 17.21
CA ALA A 132 -28.66 6.76 17.45
C ALA A 132 -28.94 6.52 18.94
N LYS A 133 -28.19 7.15 19.87
CA LYS A 133 -28.42 7.01 21.31
C LYS A 133 -29.75 7.66 21.73
N GLU A 134 -30.52 6.95 22.53
CA GLU A 134 -31.73 7.49 23.15
C GLU A 134 -31.40 8.53 24.23
N ASP A 135 -30.32 8.27 25.00
CA ASP A 135 -29.83 9.17 26.06
C ASP A 135 -28.64 10.01 25.58
N PHE A 136 -28.90 11.01 24.73
CA PHE A 136 -27.86 11.91 24.21
C PHE A 136 -27.45 12.93 25.27
N SER A 137 -26.23 12.82 25.79
CA SER A 137 -25.70 13.71 26.86
C SER A 137 -24.96 14.93 26.30
N GLU A 138 -24.67 15.90 27.16
CA GLU A 138 -23.81 17.04 26.80
C GLU A 138 -22.39 16.58 26.37
N ALA A 139 -21.85 15.57 27.03
CA ALA A 139 -20.57 14.96 26.63
C ALA A 139 -20.62 14.30 25.24
N ASP A 140 -21.75 13.69 24.88
CA ASP A 140 -21.97 13.16 23.53
C ASP A 140 -22.03 14.29 22.50
N GLY A 141 -22.59 15.46 22.88
CA GLY A 141 -22.61 16.64 22.02
C GLY A 141 -21.21 17.16 21.69
N ILE A 142 -20.33 17.24 22.69
CA ILE A 142 -18.93 17.63 22.46
C ILE A 142 -18.24 16.63 21.55
N LYS A 143 -18.37 15.34 21.84
CA LYS A 143 -17.80 14.26 21.00
C LYS A 143 -18.34 14.29 19.57
N ALA A 144 -19.62 14.56 19.39
CA ALA A 144 -20.23 14.69 18.06
C ALA A 144 -19.58 15.85 17.28
N GLY A 145 -19.35 17.00 17.95
CA GLY A 145 -18.67 18.14 17.33
C GLY A 145 -17.26 17.81 16.84
N ASP A 146 -16.49 17.10 17.65
CA ASP A 146 -15.12 16.66 17.26
C ASP A 146 -15.17 15.69 16.07
N LEU A 147 -16.08 14.73 16.10
CA LEU A 147 -16.25 13.77 15.00
C LEU A 147 -16.73 14.45 13.71
N GLU A 148 -17.61 15.45 13.80
CA GLU A 148 -18.07 16.23 12.65
C GLU A 148 -16.93 17.04 12.02
N HIS A 149 -16.09 17.64 12.87
CA HIS A 149 -14.91 18.36 12.41
C HIS A 149 -13.96 17.43 11.65
N ASP A 150 -13.57 16.31 12.27
CA ASP A 150 -12.68 15.33 11.66
C ASP A 150 -13.25 14.73 10.35
N PHE A 151 -14.56 14.47 10.33
CA PHE A 151 -15.26 13.97 9.14
C PHE A 151 -15.22 15.00 8.00
N GLY A 152 -15.46 16.28 8.31
CA GLY A 152 -15.39 17.36 7.33
C GLY A 152 -13.99 17.53 6.75
N GLU A 153 -12.95 17.50 7.61
CA GLU A 153 -11.56 17.63 7.17
C GLU A 153 -11.12 16.50 6.22
N MET A 154 -11.72 15.31 6.34
CA MET A 154 -11.44 14.17 5.44
C MET A 154 -12.31 14.17 4.18
N GLY A 155 -13.11 15.21 3.91
CA GLY A 155 -14.02 15.25 2.78
C GLY A 155 -15.23 14.32 2.94
N GLY A 156 -15.61 13.99 4.16
CA GLY A 156 -16.68 13.05 4.46
C GLY A 156 -18.03 13.43 3.84
N TYR A 157 -18.32 14.72 3.74
CA TYR A 157 -19.58 15.22 3.15
C TYR A 157 -19.66 15.04 1.62
N THR A 158 -18.53 14.89 0.93
CA THR A 158 -18.49 14.61 -0.50
C THR A 158 -18.21 13.15 -0.82
N ALA A 159 -17.84 12.36 0.18
CA ALA A 159 -17.37 10.99 0.02
C ALA A 159 -18.33 10.07 -0.74
N GLU A 160 -19.64 10.20 -0.50
CA GLU A 160 -20.67 9.43 -1.20
C GLU A 160 -20.74 9.82 -2.69
N SER A 161 -20.70 11.12 -2.99
CA SER A 161 -20.68 11.65 -4.35
C SER A 161 -19.41 11.24 -5.09
N ASP A 162 -18.26 11.30 -4.41
CA ASP A 162 -16.96 10.91 -4.95
C ASP A 162 -16.92 9.40 -5.23
N ALA A 163 -17.44 8.59 -4.31
CA ALA A 163 -17.56 7.15 -4.49
C ALA A 163 -18.50 6.79 -5.66
N ALA A 164 -19.63 7.47 -5.80
CA ALA A 164 -20.55 7.29 -6.94
C ALA A 164 -19.88 7.66 -8.27
N THR A 165 -19.07 8.72 -8.28
CA THR A 165 -18.31 9.13 -9.46
C THR A 165 -17.26 8.09 -9.86
N LEU A 166 -16.62 7.43 -8.88
CA LEU A 166 -15.66 6.35 -9.15
C LEU A 166 -16.33 5.08 -9.72
N LEU A 167 -17.62 4.90 -9.48
CA LEU A 167 -18.40 3.74 -9.93
C LEU A 167 -19.07 3.95 -11.29
N SER A 168 -19.09 5.16 -11.82
CA SER A 168 -19.67 5.52 -13.10
C SER A 168 -18.68 5.38 -14.24
#